data_d211ab4b825dbe0e9ea55ad6cea97b26
#
_entry.id   d211ab4b825dbe0e9ea55ad6cea97b26
#
_cell.length_a   1.000
_cell.length_b   1.000
_cell.length_c   1.000
_cell.angle_alpha   90.00
_cell.angle_beta   90.00
_cell.angle_gamma   90.00
#
_symmetry.space_group_name_H-M   'P 1'
#
loop_
_entity.id
_entity.type
_entity.pdbx_description
1 polymer ?
#
loop_
_entity_poly.entity_id
_entity_poly.type
_entity_poly.pdbx_seq_one_letter_code
_entity_poly.pdbx_strand_id
1 'polypeptide(L)'
;MFKIGRLLVVVTSLAVSGLSTQVLAADEPARKAAATVDGEAAESLARREGCLKCHAPYKDKEGPAFRKVAAKYKDKADAEALIFKHITSGELVKFPDGEEEEHRIIKSTDEGAVGNLIRWILSR
;
A
#
# COMPACT_ATOMS: atom_id res chain seq x y z
N MET A 1 -78.46 -16.13 45.42
CA MET A 1 -77.63 -17.26 45.01
C MET A 1 -76.91 -16.89 43.69
N PHE A 2 -75.76 -16.30 43.76
CA PHE A 2 -75.00 -15.92 42.55
C PHE A 2 -73.84 -16.91 42.38
N LYS A 3 -73.86 -17.67 41.30
CA LYS A 3 -72.78 -18.53 40.92
C LYS A 3 -71.72 -17.69 40.16
N ILE A 4 -70.54 -17.51 40.79
CA ILE A 4 -69.43 -16.85 40.16
C ILE A 4 -68.67 -17.88 39.32
N GLY A 5 -68.80 -17.74 38.00
CA GLY A 5 -68.11 -18.56 37.05
C GLY A 5 -66.56 -18.18 37.04
N ARG A 6 -65.79 -19.18 37.28
CA ARG A 6 -64.27 -19.05 37.13
C ARG A 6 -63.96 -18.92 35.69
N LEU A 7 -63.48 -17.74 35.28
CA LEU A 7 -62.88 -17.50 33.97
C LEU A 7 -61.38 -17.95 34.00
N LEU A 8 -61.12 -18.99 33.27
CA LEU A 8 -59.79 -19.55 33.13
C LEU A 8 -59.11 -18.73 32.05
N VAL A 9 -58.19 -17.86 32.47
CA VAL A 9 -57.32 -17.12 31.52
C VAL A 9 -56.17 -18.02 31.13
N VAL A 10 -56.20 -18.53 29.90
CA VAL A 10 -55.08 -19.24 29.28
C VAL A 10 -54.15 -18.20 28.73
N VAL A 11 -53.04 -18.01 29.41
CA VAL A 11 -51.97 -17.17 28.93
C VAL A 11 -51.15 -18.01 27.95
N THR A 12 -51.38 -17.80 26.64
CA THR A 12 -50.51 -18.36 25.58
C THR A 12 -49.27 -17.51 25.49
N SER A 13 -48.17 -18.02 25.98
CA SER A 13 -46.82 -17.43 25.80
C SER A 13 -46.41 -17.57 24.34
N LEU A 14 -46.44 -16.48 23.56
CA LEU A 14 -45.75 -16.41 22.27
C LEU A 14 -44.26 -16.32 22.50
N ALA A 15 -43.56 -17.39 22.20
CA ALA A 15 -42.12 -17.39 22.08
C ALA A 15 -41.72 -16.60 20.81
N VAL A 16 -41.28 -15.37 20.97
CA VAL A 16 -40.65 -14.60 19.90
C VAL A 16 -39.25 -15.15 19.70
N SER A 17 -39.10 -16.03 18.71
CA SER A 17 -37.79 -16.44 18.24
C SER A 17 -37.11 -15.24 17.55
N GLY A 18 -36.23 -14.58 18.30
CA GLY A 18 -35.36 -13.53 17.73
C GLY A 18 -34.44 -14.13 16.67
N LEU A 19 -34.72 -13.84 15.41
CA LEU A 19 -33.74 -14.02 14.33
C LEU A 19 -32.62 -13.05 14.60
N SER A 20 -31.50 -13.56 15.15
CA SER A 20 -30.22 -12.82 15.19
C SER A 20 -29.72 -12.73 13.75
N THR A 21 -29.98 -11.60 13.10
CA THR A 21 -29.29 -11.24 11.88
C THR A 21 -27.81 -11.00 12.24
N GLN A 22 -26.99 -12.01 12.02
CA GLN A 22 -25.56 -11.81 11.97
C GLN A 22 -25.28 -10.90 10.78
N VAL A 23 -25.02 -9.64 11.07
CA VAL A 23 -24.40 -8.74 10.13
C VAL A 23 -23.01 -9.33 9.85
N LEU A 24 -22.88 -9.97 8.69
CA LEU A 24 -21.58 -10.27 8.13
C LEU A 24 -20.89 -8.92 8.00
N ALA A 25 -19.95 -8.65 8.91
CA ALA A 25 -19.01 -7.56 8.75
C ALA A 25 -18.36 -7.79 7.38
N ALA A 26 -18.70 -6.95 6.41
CA ALA A 26 -18.00 -6.91 5.14
C ALA A 26 -16.52 -6.78 5.50
N ASP A 27 -15.75 -7.72 5.00
CA ASP A 27 -14.28 -7.75 5.08
C ASP A 27 -13.80 -6.40 4.53
N GLU A 28 -13.55 -5.47 5.44
CA GLU A 28 -12.93 -4.20 5.10
C GLU A 28 -11.54 -4.60 4.54
N PRO A 29 -11.24 -4.27 3.27
CA PRO A 29 -9.95 -4.66 2.71
C PRO A 29 -8.89 -4.15 3.68
N ALA A 30 -8.15 -5.09 4.27
CA ALA A 30 -7.15 -4.85 5.30
C ALA A 30 -6.37 -3.61 4.89
N ARG A 31 -6.59 -2.51 5.60
CA ARG A 31 -5.83 -1.26 5.46
C ARG A 31 -4.39 -1.69 5.59
N LYS A 32 -3.71 -1.82 4.46
CA LYS A 32 -2.33 -2.31 4.37
C LYS A 32 -1.55 -1.47 5.36
N ALA A 33 -1.32 -2.04 6.54
CA ALA A 33 -0.60 -1.36 7.62
C ALA A 33 0.63 -0.77 6.96
N ALA A 34 0.82 0.54 7.09
CA ALA A 34 1.94 1.22 6.46
C ALA A 34 3.20 0.49 6.91
N ALA A 35 3.71 -0.39 6.05
CA ALA A 35 4.84 -1.25 6.38
C ALA A 35 5.99 -0.32 6.76
N THR A 36 6.52 -0.48 7.96
CA THR A 36 7.66 0.30 8.43
C THR A 36 8.78 0.17 7.41
N VAL A 37 9.29 1.31 6.94
CA VAL A 37 10.36 1.32 5.95
C VAL A 37 11.66 0.89 6.61
N ASP A 38 12.23 -0.21 6.13
CA ASP A 38 13.58 -0.61 6.48
C ASP A 38 14.58 0.12 5.56
N GLY A 39 15.14 1.21 6.07
CA GLY A 39 16.05 2.07 5.32
C GLY A 39 17.38 1.39 4.98
N GLU A 40 17.92 0.56 5.86
CA GLU A 40 19.19 -0.15 5.64
C GLU A 40 19.04 -1.21 4.54
N ALA A 41 17.98 -2.03 4.62
CA ALA A 41 17.69 -3.01 3.59
C ALA A 41 17.41 -2.35 2.23
N ALA A 42 16.67 -1.24 2.22
CA ALA A 42 16.37 -0.49 1.01
C ALA A 42 17.63 0.09 0.36
N GLU A 43 18.49 0.74 1.14
CA GLU A 43 19.76 1.30 0.62
C GLU A 43 20.69 0.19 0.12
N SER A 44 20.75 -0.93 0.83
CA SER A 44 21.52 -2.11 0.41
C SER A 44 21.02 -2.63 -0.94
N LEU A 45 19.69 -2.74 -1.13
CA LEU A 45 19.12 -3.14 -2.42
C LEU A 45 19.45 -2.11 -3.51
N ALA A 46 19.29 -0.82 -3.24
CA ALA A 46 19.62 0.24 -4.18
C ALA A 46 21.08 0.17 -4.66
N ARG A 47 22.01 -0.18 -3.76
CA ARG A 47 23.43 -0.40 -4.13
C ARG A 47 23.60 -1.60 -5.05
N ARG A 48 23.06 -2.76 -4.67
CA ARG A 48 23.19 -3.99 -5.45
C ARG A 48 22.60 -3.85 -6.85
N GLU A 49 21.46 -3.19 -6.96
CA GLU A 49 20.78 -2.95 -8.23
C GLU A 49 21.41 -1.80 -9.04
N GLY A 50 22.37 -1.09 -8.47
CA GLY A 50 23.11 -0.02 -9.16
C GLY A 50 22.37 1.32 -9.22
N CYS A 51 21.26 1.50 -8.51
CA CYS A 51 20.53 2.77 -8.47
C CYS A 51 21.40 3.93 -8.00
N LEU A 52 22.29 3.67 -7.03
CA LEU A 52 23.15 4.72 -6.45
C LEU A 52 24.33 5.12 -7.36
N LYS A 53 24.47 4.52 -8.54
CA LYS A 53 25.40 5.02 -9.57
C LYS A 53 24.91 6.36 -10.11
N CYS A 54 23.63 6.44 -10.47
CA CYS A 54 23.02 7.61 -11.10
C CYS A 54 22.20 8.46 -10.13
N HIS A 55 21.77 7.93 -8.96
CA HIS A 55 21.00 8.63 -7.95
C HIS A 55 21.73 8.75 -6.62
N ALA A 56 21.30 9.69 -5.80
CA ALA A 56 21.65 9.75 -4.38
C ALA A 56 20.42 10.21 -3.57
N PRO A 57 20.37 9.94 -2.25
CA PRO A 57 19.21 10.34 -1.44
C PRO A 57 18.89 11.84 -1.51
N TYR A 58 19.91 12.70 -1.46
CA TYR A 58 19.74 14.16 -1.30
C TYR A 58 20.46 15.02 -2.33
N LYS A 59 21.26 14.43 -3.21
CA LYS A 59 22.06 15.14 -4.20
C LYS A 59 21.77 14.59 -5.60
N ASP A 60 21.60 15.48 -6.57
CA ASP A 60 21.52 15.11 -7.98
C ASP A 60 22.89 14.58 -8.45
N LYS A 61 22.82 13.59 -9.30
CA LYS A 61 23.94 13.04 -10.06
C LYS A 61 23.56 13.06 -11.55
N GLU A 62 23.75 11.96 -12.26
CA GLU A 62 23.22 11.79 -13.62
C GLU A 62 21.68 11.73 -13.60
N GLY A 63 21.13 11.09 -12.58
CA GLY A 63 19.70 11.10 -12.29
C GLY A 63 19.34 12.03 -11.11
N PRO A 64 18.06 12.35 -10.95
CA PRO A 64 17.58 13.22 -9.86
C PRO A 64 17.80 12.58 -8.49
N ALA A 65 18.02 13.42 -7.47
CA ALA A 65 18.03 12.98 -6.08
C ALA A 65 16.72 12.30 -5.70
N PHE A 66 16.73 11.27 -4.85
CA PHE A 66 15.51 10.60 -4.42
C PHE A 66 14.53 11.54 -3.73
N ARG A 67 14.99 12.55 -2.99
CA ARG A 67 14.11 13.59 -2.44
C ARG A 67 13.33 14.36 -3.53
N LYS A 68 13.89 14.56 -4.72
CA LYS A 68 13.19 15.18 -5.85
C LYS A 68 12.17 14.22 -6.47
N VAL A 69 12.53 12.93 -6.54
CA VAL A 69 11.60 11.88 -6.94
C VAL A 69 10.42 11.84 -5.97
N ALA A 70 10.66 11.79 -4.65
CA ALA A 70 9.61 11.82 -3.65
C ALA A 70 8.70 13.04 -3.79
N ALA A 71 9.28 14.24 -3.97
CA ALA A 71 8.52 15.46 -4.16
C ALA A 71 7.64 15.42 -5.43
N LYS A 72 8.13 14.85 -6.54
CA LYS A 72 7.37 14.68 -7.79
C LYS A 72 6.14 13.79 -7.61
N TYR A 73 6.21 12.80 -6.73
CA TYR A 73 5.14 11.82 -6.54
C TYR A 73 4.32 12.03 -5.27
N LYS A 74 4.63 13.05 -4.46
CA LYS A 74 4.02 13.33 -3.14
C LYS A 74 2.49 13.24 -3.12
N ASP A 75 1.83 13.80 -4.13
CA ASP A 75 0.37 13.91 -4.16
C ASP A 75 -0.28 12.90 -5.11
N LYS A 76 0.45 11.89 -5.54
CA LYS A 76 -0.05 10.84 -6.43
C LYS A 76 -0.48 9.62 -5.63
N ALA A 77 -1.75 9.25 -5.73
CA ALA A 77 -2.30 8.07 -5.05
C ALA A 77 -1.65 6.76 -5.53
N ASP A 78 -1.15 6.73 -6.77
CA ASP A 78 -0.51 5.59 -7.43
C ASP A 78 1.03 5.69 -7.47
N ALA A 79 1.64 6.53 -6.61
CA ALA A 79 3.08 6.78 -6.60
C ALA A 79 3.93 5.52 -6.58
N GLU A 80 3.60 4.53 -5.74
CA GLU A 80 4.34 3.26 -5.67
C GLU A 80 4.28 2.50 -7.00
N ALA A 81 3.10 2.41 -7.62
CA ALA A 81 2.92 1.72 -8.89
C ALA A 81 3.67 2.42 -10.04
N LEU A 82 3.67 3.74 -10.06
CA LEU A 82 4.39 4.52 -11.07
C LEU A 82 5.91 4.33 -10.95
N ILE A 83 6.45 4.34 -9.73
CA ILE A 83 7.88 4.08 -9.52
C ILE A 83 8.21 2.63 -9.85
N PHE A 84 7.36 1.67 -9.44
CA PHE A 84 7.55 0.27 -9.79
C PHE A 84 7.65 0.08 -11.31
N LYS A 85 6.70 0.65 -12.06
CA LYS A 85 6.74 0.64 -13.53
C LYS A 85 8.05 1.23 -14.06
N HIS A 86 8.45 2.40 -13.55
CA HIS A 86 9.65 3.10 -13.99
C HIS A 86 10.92 2.24 -13.82
N ILE A 87 11.09 1.57 -12.68
CA ILE A 87 12.29 0.76 -12.40
C ILE A 87 12.25 -0.64 -13.00
N THR A 88 11.15 -1.05 -13.62
CA THR A 88 10.98 -2.39 -14.22
C THR A 88 10.77 -2.38 -15.73
N SER A 89 10.49 -1.22 -16.34
CA SER A 89 10.13 -1.14 -17.77
C SER A 89 11.31 -0.86 -18.71
N GLY A 90 12.42 -0.30 -18.21
CA GLY A 90 13.51 0.15 -19.07
C GLY A 90 13.11 1.32 -19.98
N GLU A 91 12.16 2.15 -19.56
CA GLU A 91 11.73 3.31 -20.35
C GLU A 91 12.89 4.27 -20.60
N LEU A 92 12.86 4.96 -21.74
CA LEU A 92 13.86 5.96 -22.08
C LEU A 92 13.80 7.13 -21.10
N VAL A 93 14.95 7.53 -20.62
CA VAL A 93 15.11 8.69 -19.74
C VAL A 93 16.11 9.65 -20.35
N LYS A 94 15.82 10.95 -20.20
CA LYS A 94 16.68 12.00 -20.72
C LYS A 94 17.71 12.41 -19.66
N PHE A 95 18.97 12.38 -20.04
CA PHE A 95 20.10 12.79 -19.21
C PHE A 95 20.36 14.30 -19.29
N PRO A 96 21.12 14.87 -18.32
CA PRO A 96 21.42 16.30 -18.30
C PRO A 96 22.18 16.81 -19.54
N ASP A 97 22.96 15.96 -20.19
CA ASP A 97 23.66 16.25 -21.46
C ASP A 97 22.76 16.24 -22.68
N GLY A 98 21.50 15.81 -22.50
CA GLY A 98 20.48 15.75 -23.56
C GLY A 98 20.39 14.38 -24.24
N GLU A 99 21.25 13.45 -23.93
CA GLU A 99 21.16 12.08 -24.42
C GLU A 99 19.98 11.33 -23.79
N GLU A 100 19.46 10.33 -24.48
CA GLU A 100 18.38 9.46 -24.00
C GLU A 100 18.90 8.02 -23.93
N GLU A 101 18.77 7.40 -22.77
CA GLU A 101 19.15 6.01 -22.54
C GLU A 101 18.01 5.26 -21.84
N GLU A 102 18.06 3.93 -21.94
CA GLU A 102 17.13 3.08 -21.19
C GLU A 102 17.45 3.16 -19.69
N HIS A 103 16.43 3.43 -18.88
CA HIS A 103 16.53 3.36 -17.44
C HIS A 103 16.91 1.94 -17.03
N ARG A 104 17.87 1.80 -16.11
CA ARG A 104 18.28 0.50 -15.58
C ARG A 104 17.09 -0.24 -14.94
N ILE A 105 16.87 -1.47 -15.41
CA ILE A 105 15.85 -2.37 -14.86
C ILE A 105 16.39 -3.04 -13.59
N ILE A 106 15.57 -3.03 -12.53
CA ILE A 106 15.85 -3.78 -11.30
C ILE A 106 15.76 -5.29 -11.57
N LYS A 107 16.73 -6.06 -11.08
CA LYS A 107 16.80 -7.51 -11.30
C LYS A 107 16.20 -8.33 -10.15
N SER A 108 16.02 -7.71 -9.00
CA SER A 108 15.41 -8.37 -7.85
C SER A 108 13.98 -8.79 -8.17
N THR A 109 13.65 -10.06 -7.88
CA THR A 109 12.31 -10.62 -7.97
C THR A 109 11.60 -10.68 -6.62
N ASP A 110 12.24 -10.20 -5.56
CA ASP A 110 11.65 -10.08 -4.23
C ASP A 110 10.76 -8.84 -4.18
N GLU A 111 9.45 -9.05 -4.37
CA GLU A 111 8.46 -7.96 -4.37
C GLU A 111 8.42 -7.18 -3.05
N GLY A 112 8.66 -7.86 -1.92
CA GLY A 112 8.71 -7.24 -0.60
C GLY A 112 9.88 -6.26 -0.48
N ALA A 113 11.08 -6.69 -0.91
CA ALA A 113 12.28 -5.87 -0.91
C ALA A 113 12.17 -4.70 -1.91
N VAL A 114 11.61 -4.94 -3.09
CA VAL A 114 11.36 -3.89 -4.09
C VAL A 114 10.34 -2.88 -3.58
N GLY A 115 9.24 -3.32 -2.97
CA GLY A 115 8.25 -2.45 -2.35
C GLY A 115 8.84 -1.62 -1.20
N ASN A 116 9.71 -2.21 -0.37
CA ASN A 116 10.43 -1.49 0.67
C ASN A 116 11.36 -0.40 0.08
N LEU A 117 12.09 -0.71 -0.99
CA LEU A 117 12.93 0.26 -1.71
C LEU A 117 12.09 1.44 -2.23
N ILE A 118 10.95 1.17 -2.86
CA ILE A 118 10.07 2.22 -3.40
C ILE A 118 9.57 3.13 -2.27
N ARG A 119 9.08 2.57 -1.18
CA ARG A 119 8.65 3.36 -0.01
C ARG A 119 9.79 4.14 0.62
N TRP A 120 10.99 3.57 0.65
CA TRP A 120 12.19 4.27 1.10
C TRP A 120 12.51 5.47 0.21
N ILE A 121 12.46 5.33 -1.12
CA ILE A 121 12.63 6.45 -2.07
C ILE A 121 11.57 7.54 -1.80
N LEU A 122 10.30 7.16 -1.67
CA LEU A 122 9.19 8.09 -1.42
C LEU A 122 9.27 8.79 -0.06
N SER A 123 10.01 8.26 0.88
CA SER A 123 10.20 8.84 2.22
C SER A 123 11.37 9.85 2.31
N ARG A 124 12.07 10.14 1.21
CA ARG A 124 13.25 11.04 1.20
C ARG A 124 12.90 12.52 1.22
#